data_73f36b614398f8826a5e7725a0eaf68d
#
_entry.id   73f36b614398f8826a5e7725a0eaf68d
#
_cell.length_a   1.000
_cell.length_b   1.000
_cell.length_c   1.000
_cell.angle_alpha   90.00
_cell.angle_beta   90.00
_cell.angle_gamma   90.00
#
_symmetry.space_group_name_H-M   'P 1'
#
loop_
_entity.id
_entity.type
_entity.pdbx_description
1 polymer ?
#
loop_
_entity_poly.entity_id
_entity_poly.type
_entity_poly.pdbx_seq_one_letter_code
_entity_poly.pdbx_strand_id
1 'polypeptide(L)'
;MDNKQQIEEKEVEDKFKKTEARLYNYKFIESKQATLENQKKIIMLNDGSATIRYDKTLTSATNDVNSIMEDIAIDNLEEIEDINKKIKLLQIEKDTIEIALTQLSDEEMELFKLKYMSLDKKNIYEISKKMNIEKSTVHSKRVQLVNKIIDILYPEV
;
A
#
# COMPACT_ATOMS: atom_id res chain seq x y z
N MET A 1 15.27 30.27 19.02
CA MET A 1 15.33 28.95 18.37
C MET A 1 15.50 29.16 16.89
N ASP A 2 16.59 28.64 16.33
CA ASP A 2 16.93 28.85 14.93
C ASP A 2 15.93 28.17 14.01
N ASN A 3 15.56 28.89 12.94
CA ASN A 3 14.62 28.41 11.89
C ASN A 3 15.05 27.06 11.29
N LYS A 4 16.34 26.73 11.33
CA LYS A 4 16.93 25.49 10.88
C LYS A 4 16.56 24.30 11.80
N GLN A 5 16.60 24.49 13.12
CA GLN A 5 16.21 23.45 14.09
C GLN A 5 14.73 23.09 13.98
N GLN A 6 13.86 24.08 13.77
CA GLN A 6 12.42 23.84 13.58
C GLN A 6 12.11 23.10 12.29
N ILE A 7 12.88 23.31 11.23
CA ILE A 7 12.73 22.59 9.96
C ILE A 7 13.17 21.13 10.14
N GLU A 8 14.31 20.89 10.78
CA GLU A 8 14.84 19.54 11.04
C GLU A 8 13.90 18.72 11.94
N GLU A 9 13.39 19.30 13.01
CA GLU A 9 12.41 18.63 13.89
C GLU A 9 11.12 18.26 13.14
N LYS A 10 10.62 19.14 12.28
CA LYS A 10 9.43 18.89 11.49
C LYS A 10 9.65 17.77 10.45
N GLU A 11 10.82 17.72 9.82
CA GLU A 11 11.16 16.65 8.87
C GLU A 11 11.23 15.28 9.56
N VAL A 12 11.78 15.21 10.77
CA VAL A 12 11.84 13.98 11.58
C VAL A 12 10.43 13.54 11.97
N GLU A 13 9.58 14.45 12.42
CA GLU A 13 8.19 14.15 12.75
C GLU A 13 7.38 13.66 11.53
N ASP A 14 7.59 14.27 10.38
CA ASP A 14 6.94 13.86 9.14
C ASP A 14 7.41 12.47 8.67
N LYS A 15 8.70 12.17 8.76
CA LYS A 15 9.24 10.82 8.48
C LYS A 15 8.61 9.78 9.41
N PHE A 16 8.50 10.08 10.70
CA PHE A 16 7.89 9.19 11.68
C PHE A 16 6.43 8.89 11.34
N LYS A 17 5.62 9.92 11.10
CA LYS A 17 4.21 9.78 10.74
C LYS A 17 4.01 8.99 9.44
N LYS A 18 4.82 9.28 8.43
CA LYS A 18 4.80 8.54 7.15
C LYS A 18 5.13 7.07 7.33
N THR A 19 6.16 6.76 8.13
CA THR A 19 6.54 5.38 8.40
C THR A 19 5.45 4.65 9.16
N GLU A 20 4.86 5.23 10.21
CA GLU A 20 3.72 4.60 10.90
C GLU A 20 2.55 4.34 9.96
N ALA A 21 2.22 5.28 9.08
CA ALA A 21 1.16 5.08 8.09
C ALA A 21 1.46 3.90 7.15
N ARG A 22 2.72 3.73 6.72
CA ARG A 22 3.18 2.57 5.93
C ARG A 22 2.98 1.27 6.70
N LEU A 23 3.37 1.21 7.98
CA LEU A 23 3.20 0.03 8.83
C LEU A 23 1.73 -0.35 9.04
N TYR A 24 0.84 0.64 9.25
CA TYR A 24 -0.60 0.38 9.33
C TYR A 24 -1.20 -0.12 8.01
N ASN A 25 -0.67 0.33 6.88
CA ASN A 25 -1.13 -0.08 5.56
C ASN A 25 -0.59 -1.44 5.13
N TYR A 26 0.51 -1.91 5.72
CA TYR A 26 1.20 -3.14 5.35
C TYR A 26 0.26 -4.35 5.33
N LYS A 27 -0.58 -4.52 6.35
CA LYS A 27 -1.55 -5.63 6.45
C LYS A 27 -2.59 -5.66 5.32
N PHE A 28 -2.77 -4.56 4.58
CA PHE A 28 -3.74 -4.47 3.51
C PHE A 28 -3.13 -4.62 2.11
N ILE A 29 -1.81 -4.75 2.00
CA ILE A 29 -1.13 -4.78 0.70
C ILE A 29 -1.62 -5.95 -0.15
N GLU A 30 -1.67 -7.15 0.42
CA GLU A 30 -2.13 -8.35 -0.29
C GLU A 30 -3.58 -8.23 -0.77
N SER A 31 -4.46 -7.68 0.07
CA SER A 31 -5.86 -7.44 -0.31
C SER A 31 -5.98 -6.40 -1.43
N LYS A 32 -5.16 -5.36 -1.40
CA LYS A 32 -5.10 -4.36 -2.47
C LYS A 32 -4.60 -4.96 -3.79
N GLN A 33 -3.57 -5.80 -3.74
CA GLN A 33 -3.06 -6.52 -4.92
C GLN A 33 -4.14 -7.44 -5.50
N ALA A 34 -4.81 -8.23 -4.67
CA ALA A 34 -5.90 -9.11 -5.10
C ALA A 34 -7.05 -8.33 -5.74
N THR A 35 -7.41 -7.16 -5.19
CA THR A 35 -8.43 -6.28 -5.78
C THR A 35 -8.02 -5.78 -7.17
N LEU A 36 -6.78 -5.34 -7.33
CA LEU A 36 -6.24 -4.88 -8.61
C LEU A 36 -6.19 -6.01 -9.65
N GLU A 37 -5.78 -7.21 -9.25
CA GLU A 37 -5.82 -8.39 -10.13
C GLU A 37 -7.25 -8.72 -10.60
N ASN A 38 -8.24 -8.58 -9.73
CA ASN A 38 -9.64 -8.77 -10.11
C ASN A 38 -10.13 -7.67 -11.06
N GLN A 39 -9.75 -6.41 -10.86
CA GLN A 39 -10.04 -5.32 -11.80
C GLN A 39 -9.46 -5.62 -13.20
N LYS A 40 -8.20 -6.06 -13.25
CA LYS A 40 -7.55 -6.47 -14.49
C LYS A 40 -8.32 -7.59 -15.21
N LYS A 41 -8.80 -8.59 -14.48
CA LYS A 41 -9.64 -9.66 -15.05
C LYS A 41 -10.94 -9.13 -15.63
N ILE A 42 -11.60 -8.16 -14.97
CA ILE A 42 -12.83 -7.53 -15.45
C ILE A 42 -12.56 -6.81 -16.78
N ILE A 43 -11.48 -6.04 -16.88
CA ILE A 43 -11.09 -5.35 -18.10
C ILE A 43 -10.85 -6.36 -19.23
N MET A 44 -10.12 -7.45 -18.96
CA MET A 44 -9.86 -8.52 -19.92
C MET A 44 -11.12 -9.23 -20.41
N LEU A 45 -12.14 -9.35 -19.55
CA LEU A 45 -13.44 -9.93 -19.94
C LEU A 45 -14.30 -8.95 -20.75
N ASN A 46 -14.09 -7.64 -20.57
CA ASN A 46 -14.82 -6.58 -21.26
C ASN A 46 -14.13 -6.09 -22.53
N ASP A 47 -13.23 -6.87 -23.12
CA ASP A 47 -12.40 -6.55 -24.30
C ASP A 47 -13.17 -6.25 -25.59
N GLY A 48 -14.40 -5.76 -25.48
CA GLY A 48 -15.25 -5.35 -26.61
C GLY A 48 -16.00 -6.52 -27.29
N SER A 49 -15.67 -7.79 -26.98
CA SER A 49 -16.37 -8.93 -27.56
C SER A 49 -17.77 -9.16 -26.97
N ALA A 50 -18.04 -8.61 -25.77
CA ALA A 50 -19.31 -8.82 -25.07
C ALA A 50 -20.32 -7.65 -25.19
N THR A 51 -19.98 -6.53 -25.79
CA THR A 51 -20.85 -5.33 -25.82
C THR A 51 -21.29 -4.87 -27.19
N ILE A 52 -21.24 -5.73 -28.20
CA ILE A 52 -22.07 -5.48 -29.38
C ILE A 52 -23.51 -5.86 -28.99
N ARG A 53 -24.15 -4.99 -28.21
CA ARG A 53 -25.62 -5.03 -28.14
C ARG A 53 -26.17 -4.63 -29.48
N TYR A 54 -26.76 -5.59 -30.11
CA TYR A 54 -27.54 -5.49 -31.38
C TYR A 54 -28.75 -4.58 -31.22
N ASP A 55 -28.60 -3.34 -30.83
CA ASP A 55 -29.74 -2.42 -30.69
C ASP A 55 -29.60 -1.11 -31.50
N LYS A 56 -28.76 -1.12 -32.52
CA LYS A 56 -28.80 -0.09 -33.56
C LYS A 56 -28.58 -0.75 -34.92
N THR A 57 -29.59 -0.67 -35.76
CA THR A 57 -29.51 -0.87 -37.22
C THR A 57 -28.31 -0.08 -37.77
N LEU A 58 -27.17 -0.75 -37.91
CA LEU A 58 -25.99 -0.22 -38.55
C LEU A 58 -26.20 -0.16 -40.06
N THR A 59 -26.72 0.97 -40.53
CA THR A 59 -26.58 1.35 -41.91
C THR A 59 -25.19 1.91 -42.15
N SER A 60 -24.35 1.15 -42.81
CA SER A 60 -23.09 1.53 -43.49
C SER A 60 -22.07 2.38 -42.73
N ALA A 61 -21.09 1.73 -42.11
CA ALA A 61 -19.68 2.14 -42.12
C ALA A 61 -18.83 1.07 -41.42
N THR A 62 -18.33 0.12 -42.14
CA THR A 62 -17.46 -0.96 -41.66
C THR A 62 -16.12 -0.45 -41.12
N ASN A 63 -15.69 0.76 -41.51
CA ASN A 63 -14.43 1.38 -41.06
C ASN A 63 -14.53 2.04 -39.67
N ASP A 64 -15.67 2.66 -39.34
CA ASP A 64 -15.84 3.35 -38.02
C ASP A 64 -15.95 2.36 -36.86
N VAL A 65 -16.52 1.18 -37.07
CA VAL A 65 -16.65 0.14 -36.02
C VAL A 65 -15.28 -0.46 -35.69
N ASN A 66 -14.43 -0.69 -36.69
CA ASN A 66 -13.07 -1.20 -36.47
C ASN A 66 -12.20 -0.19 -35.73
N SER A 67 -12.31 1.11 -36.05
CA SER A 67 -11.59 2.19 -35.32
C SER A 67 -12.01 2.28 -33.87
N ILE A 68 -13.32 2.24 -33.57
CA ILE A 68 -13.83 2.28 -32.20
C ILE A 68 -13.39 1.04 -31.39
N MET A 69 -13.37 -0.15 -31.99
CA MET A 69 -12.87 -1.36 -31.31
C MET A 69 -11.38 -1.30 -31.06
N GLU A 70 -10.61 -0.73 -31.97
CA GLU A 70 -9.17 -0.55 -31.83
C GLU A 70 -8.86 0.45 -30.73
N ASP A 71 -9.58 1.57 -30.66
CA ASP A 71 -9.46 2.56 -29.57
C ASP A 71 -9.80 1.96 -28.20
N ILE A 72 -10.88 1.19 -28.09
CA ILE A 72 -11.25 0.49 -26.84
C ILE A 72 -10.17 -0.53 -26.44
N ALA A 73 -9.61 -1.25 -27.38
CA ALA A 73 -8.55 -2.21 -27.10
C ALA A 73 -7.27 -1.53 -26.61
N ILE A 74 -6.93 -0.36 -27.17
CA ILE A 74 -5.78 0.43 -26.75
C ILE A 74 -6.00 0.97 -25.33
N ASP A 75 -7.17 1.57 -25.05
CA ASP A 75 -7.52 2.09 -23.73
C ASP A 75 -7.46 0.98 -22.65
N ASN A 76 -7.97 -0.21 -22.96
CA ASN A 76 -7.91 -1.36 -22.07
C ASN A 76 -6.47 -1.83 -21.81
N LEU A 77 -5.59 -1.79 -22.81
CA LEU A 77 -4.17 -2.14 -22.63
C LEU A 77 -3.45 -1.15 -21.73
N GLU A 78 -3.69 0.15 -21.91
CA GLU A 78 -3.11 1.20 -21.04
C GLU A 78 -3.58 1.06 -19.60
N GLU A 79 -4.88 0.79 -19.37
CA GLU A 79 -5.42 0.57 -18.04
C GLU A 79 -4.81 -0.68 -17.37
N ILE A 80 -4.63 -1.78 -18.12
CA ILE A 80 -3.98 -3.00 -17.64
C ILE A 80 -2.52 -2.72 -17.26
N GLU A 81 -1.79 -1.95 -18.07
CA GLU A 81 -0.41 -1.57 -17.75
C GLU A 81 -0.32 -0.75 -16.47
N ASP A 82 -1.22 0.20 -16.27
CA ASP A 82 -1.27 1.02 -15.04
C ASP A 82 -1.62 0.18 -13.81
N ILE A 83 -2.53 -0.79 -13.93
CA ILE A 83 -2.83 -1.74 -12.87
C ILE A 83 -1.58 -2.58 -12.55
N ASN A 84 -0.88 -3.09 -13.55
CA ASN A 84 0.35 -3.88 -13.36
C ASN A 84 1.45 -3.05 -12.65
N LYS A 85 1.61 -1.78 -13.00
CA LYS A 85 2.54 -0.86 -12.31
C LYS A 85 2.16 -0.69 -10.83
N LYS A 86 0.86 -0.51 -10.52
CA LYS A 86 0.36 -0.39 -9.14
C LYS A 86 0.61 -1.66 -8.33
N ILE A 87 0.35 -2.84 -8.91
CA ILE A 87 0.61 -4.14 -8.27
C ILE A 87 2.11 -4.27 -7.96
N LYS A 88 2.98 -3.94 -8.92
CA LYS A 88 4.42 -3.97 -8.75
C LYS A 88 4.90 -3.02 -7.63
N LEU A 89 4.37 -1.80 -7.57
CA LEU A 89 4.71 -0.85 -6.51
C LEU A 89 4.28 -1.36 -5.13
N LEU A 90 3.11 -1.97 -5.02
CA LEU A 90 2.65 -2.60 -3.78
C LEU A 90 3.56 -3.77 -3.37
N GLN A 91 4.04 -4.56 -4.33
CA GLN A 91 4.99 -5.65 -4.03
C GLN A 91 6.33 -5.10 -3.53
N ILE A 92 6.87 -4.07 -4.18
CA ILE A 92 8.11 -3.41 -3.73
C ILE A 92 7.95 -2.83 -2.32
N GLU A 93 6.81 -2.20 -2.05
CA GLU A 93 6.49 -1.68 -0.70
C GLU A 93 6.45 -2.80 0.35
N LYS A 94 5.79 -3.92 0.02
CA LYS A 94 5.75 -5.10 0.88
C LYS A 94 7.15 -5.62 1.18
N ASP A 95 7.94 -5.88 0.14
CA ASP A 95 9.30 -6.43 0.26
C ASP A 95 10.19 -5.49 1.09
N THR A 96 10.06 -4.19 0.87
CA THR A 96 10.83 -3.17 1.61
C THR A 96 10.50 -3.19 3.11
N ILE A 97 9.23 -3.28 3.47
CA ILE A 97 8.82 -3.40 4.87
C ILE A 97 9.28 -4.74 5.45
N GLU A 98 9.13 -5.85 4.73
CA GLU A 98 9.57 -7.17 5.18
C GLU A 98 11.07 -7.21 5.48
N ILE A 99 11.90 -6.60 4.64
CA ILE A 99 13.34 -6.43 4.90
C ILE A 99 13.56 -5.71 6.25
N ALA A 100 12.86 -4.61 6.50
CA ALA A 100 12.98 -3.90 7.76
C ALA A 100 12.51 -4.75 8.96
N LEU A 101 11.45 -5.54 8.81
CA LEU A 101 10.93 -6.41 9.84
C LEU A 101 11.92 -7.53 10.22
N THR A 102 12.79 -7.99 9.31
CA THR A 102 13.81 -8.98 9.63
C THR A 102 14.85 -8.52 10.66
N GLN A 103 14.95 -7.20 10.86
CA GLN A 103 15.89 -6.60 11.82
C GLN A 103 15.29 -6.41 13.22
N LEU A 104 14.01 -6.73 13.39
CA LEU A 104 13.33 -6.61 14.68
C LEU A 104 13.68 -7.80 15.58
N SER A 105 13.82 -7.53 16.89
CA SER A 105 13.87 -8.58 17.91
C SER A 105 12.50 -9.23 18.09
N ASP A 106 12.45 -10.37 18.77
CA ASP A 106 11.18 -11.07 19.04
C ASP A 106 10.18 -10.20 19.79
N GLU A 107 10.65 -9.40 20.75
CA GLU A 107 9.81 -8.47 21.51
C GLU A 107 9.29 -7.31 20.63
N GLU A 108 10.16 -6.75 19.79
CA GLU A 108 9.77 -5.71 18.82
C GLU A 108 8.77 -6.27 17.78
N MET A 109 8.97 -7.49 17.33
CA MET A 109 8.05 -8.17 16.41
C MET A 109 6.69 -8.43 17.07
N GLU A 110 6.66 -8.80 18.36
CA GLU A 110 5.41 -8.95 19.09
C GLU A 110 4.66 -7.61 19.18
N LEU A 111 5.36 -6.52 19.54
CA LEU A 111 4.79 -5.17 19.55
C LEU A 111 4.26 -4.76 18.17
N PHE A 112 5.03 -5.02 17.11
CA PHE A 112 4.61 -4.76 15.73
C PHE A 112 3.32 -5.48 15.40
N LYS A 113 3.23 -6.78 15.69
CA LYS A 113 2.02 -7.58 15.42
C LYS A 113 0.81 -7.04 16.20
N LEU A 114 0.97 -6.74 17.48
CA LEU A 114 -0.11 -6.24 18.31
C LEU A 114 -0.59 -4.86 17.87
N LYS A 115 0.31 -3.99 17.44
CA LYS A 115 0.00 -2.59 17.11
C LYS A 115 -0.48 -2.40 15.68
N TYR A 116 0.21 -3.04 14.71
CA TYR A 116 0.03 -2.73 13.29
C TYR A 116 -0.68 -3.85 12.51
N MET A 117 -0.54 -5.13 12.91
CA MET A 117 -1.14 -6.25 12.21
C MET A 117 -2.54 -6.60 12.72
N SER A 118 -2.88 -6.22 13.94
CA SER A 118 -4.21 -6.47 14.49
C SER A 118 -5.29 -5.76 13.66
N LEU A 119 -6.36 -6.47 13.31
CA LEU A 119 -7.53 -5.88 12.65
C LEU A 119 -8.24 -4.89 13.58
N ASP A 120 -8.35 -5.25 14.86
CA ASP A 120 -8.85 -4.35 15.88
C ASP A 120 -7.71 -3.42 16.34
N LYS A 121 -7.92 -2.12 16.22
CA LYS A 121 -6.95 -1.14 16.72
C LYS A 121 -6.80 -1.27 18.23
N LYS A 122 -5.82 -2.09 18.65
CA LYS A 122 -5.50 -2.21 20.08
C LYS A 122 -4.94 -0.88 20.60
N ASN A 123 -5.53 -0.41 21.68
CA ASN A 123 -5.01 0.74 22.38
C ASN A 123 -3.77 0.37 23.22
N ILE A 124 -3.02 1.37 23.67
CA ILE A 124 -1.80 1.17 24.47
C ILE A 124 -2.04 0.33 25.73
N TYR A 125 -3.22 0.46 26.33
CA TYR A 125 -3.59 -0.31 27.53
C TYR A 125 -3.72 -1.82 27.25
N GLU A 126 -4.35 -2.20 26.15
CA GLU A 126 -4.48 -3.59 25.73
C GLU A 126 -3.14 -4.23 25.37
N ILE A 127 -2.27 -3.46 24.69
CA ILE A 127 -0.90 -3.89 24.36
C ILE A 127 -0.08 -4.06 25.65
N SER A 128 -0.13 -3.08 26.57
CA SER A 128 0.52 -3.12 27.88
C SER A 128 0.16 -4.38 28.66
N LYS A 129 -1.14 -4.73 28.69
CA LYS A 129 -1.58 -5.95 29.35
C LYS A 129 -1.08 -7.24 28.67
N LYS A 130 -1.09 -7.28 27.32
CA LYS A 130 -0.65 -8.48 26.57
C LYS A 130 0.85 -8.72 26.70
N MET A 131 1.64 -7.65 26.65
CA MET A 131 3.09 -7.72 26.80
C MET A 131 3.58 -7.74 28.25
N ASN A 132 2.66 -7.55 29.21
CA ASN A 132 2.95 -7.46 30.65
C ASN A 132 4.01 -6.41 30.97
N ILE A 133 3.90 -5.21 30.37
CA ILE A 133 4.78 -4.05 30.57
C ILE A 133 3.95 -2.78 30.81
N GLU A 134 4.55 -1.75 31.35
CA GLU A 134 3.88 -0.46 31.58
C GLU A 134 3.54 0.27 30.26
N LYS A 135 2.50 1.09 30.29
CA LYS A 135 2.05 1.90 29.14
C LYS A 135 3.13 2.85 28.63
N SER A 136 3.89 3.47 29.54
CA SER A 136 5.03 4.31 29.22
C SER A 136 6.11 3.54 28.45
N THR A 137 6.37 2.31 28.87
CA THR A 137 7.30 1.41 28.21
C THR A 137 6.81 1.01 26.82
N VAL A 138 5.50 0.72 26.65
CA VAL A 138 4.92 0.46 25.32
C VAL A 138 5.14 1.65 24.38
N HIS A 139 4.93 2.87 24.88
CA HIS A 139 5.15 4.08 24.07
C HIS A 139 6.60 4.22 23.64
N SER A 140 7.54 4.10 24.59
CA SER A 140 8.98 4.18 24.32
C SER A 140 9.44 3.11 23.32
N LYS A 141 9.02 1.86 23.51
CA LYS A 141 9.34 0.74 22.59
C LYS A 141 8.76 0.96 21.19
N ARG A 142 7.54 1.52 21.09
CA ARG A 142 6.95 1.89 19.80
C ARG A 142 7.81 2.93 19.08
N VAL A 143 8.24 3.98 19.78
CA VAL A 143 9.09 5.03 19.20
C VAL A 143 10.42 4.43 18.72
N GLN A 144 11.07 3.60 19.54
CA GLN A 144 12.31 2.91 19.17
C GLN A 144 12.14 2.00 17.95
N LEU A 145 11.06 1.21 17.90
CA LEU A 145 10.73 0.33 16.78
C LEU A 145 10.56 1.14 15.47
N VAL A 146 9.77 2.22 15.52
CA VAL A 146 9.53 3.03 14.32
C VAL A 146 10.81 3.72 13.86
N ASN A 147 11.63 4.27 14.78
CA ASN A 147 12.91 4.87 14.42
C ASN A 147 13.87 3.85 13.80
N LYS A 148 13.98 2.65 14.35
CA LYS A 148 14.77 1.56 13.76
C LYS A 148 14.32 1.21 12.34
N ILE A 149 13.03 1.20 12.09
CA ILE A 149 12.47 0.99 10.74
C ILE A 149 12.79 2.18 9.83
N ILE A 150 12.71 3.43 10.34
CA ILE A 150 13.09 4.63 9.58
C ILE A 150 14.52 4.54 9.07
N ASP A 151 15.46 4.16 9.93
CA ASP A 151 16.89 4.04 9.56
C ASP A 151 17.12 3.04 8.42
N ILE A 152 16.27 2.01 8.32
CA ILE A 152 16.34 1.01 7.27
C ILE A 152 15.64 1.47 5.99
N LEU A 153 14.46 2.12 6.14
CA LEU A 153 13.66 2.56 4.99
C LEU A 153 14.23 3.82 4.32
N TYR A 154 14.97 4.62 5.05
CA TYR A 154 15.56 5.89 4.58
C TYR A 154 17.06 5.92 4.91
N PRO A 155 17.86 5.02 4.34
CA PRO A 155 19.30 4.99 4.61
C PRO A 155 19.92 6.33 4.19
N GLU A 156 20.67 6.94 5.08
CA GLU A 156 21.49 8.10 4.73
C GLU A 156 22.62 7.63 3.81
N VAL A 157 22.73 8.26 2.65
CA VAL A 157 23.75 7.97 1.62
C VAL A 157 24.97 8.84 1.87
#